data_74c63fbc0178afaf2210b789020be50e
#
_entry.id   74c63fbc0178afaf2210b789020be50e
#
_cell.length_a   1.000
_cell.length_b   1.000
_cell.length_c   1.000
_cell.angle_alpha   90.00
_cell.angle_beta   90.00
_cell.angle_gamma   90.00
#
_symmetry.space_group_name_H-M   'P 1'
#
loop_
_entity.id
_entity.type
_entity.pdbx_description
1 polymer ?
#
loop_
_entity_poly.entity_id
_entity_poly.type
_entity_poly.pdbx_seq_one_letter_code
_entity_poly.pdbx_strand_id
1 'polypeptide(L)'
;MSCLFCGSFGPMSREHVLPKWFGPLFPDFREVDYVRAFQRTGDERINHLRPGMAFDQTVRHFCLECNNGWMSRLEEQAKPALESLVLDEERSISAVEQLTIATWMTKTILTLGPAMLEEGREFVTEETYRWFGEHRMPLPGSICWLGRYTGGEEWPISFHFHGIQFYPEDQERPQVVGSTHGFHAVLAIGNLALCLFCCSIPEG
;
A
#
# COMPACT_ATOMS: atom_id res chain seq x y z
N MET A 1 10.52 -19.41 -4.77
CA MET A 1 10.16 -18.11 -4.20
C MET A 1 9.38 -18.38 -2.93
N SER A 2 9.65 -17.66 -1.85
CA SER A 2 8.89 -17.76 -0.59
C SER A 2 7.81 -16.69 -0.52
N CYS A 3 6.70 -16.98 0.14
CA CYS A 3 5.64 -16.01 0.41
C CYS A 3 6.16 -14.89 1.31
N LEU A 4 5.97 -13.63 0.95
CA LEU A 4 6.45 -12.50 1.76
C LEU A 4 5.81 -12.49 3.15
N PHE A 5 4.55 -12.85 3.31
CA PHE A 5 3.89 -12.81 4.62
C PHE A 5 4.19 -14.02 5.51
N CYS A 6 4.07 -15.25 5.01
CA CYS A 6 4.19 -16.45 5.86
C CYS A 6 5.50 -17.22 5.71
N GLY A 7 6.34 -16.90 4.73
CA GLY A 7 7.59 -17.62 4.50
C GLY A 7 7.48 -18.96 3.77
N SER A 8 6.29 -19.50 3.59
CA SER A 8 6.10 -20.78 2.96
C SER A 8 6.61 -20.80 1.53
N PHE A 9 7.30 -21.88 1.14
CA PHE A 9 7.66 -22.15 -0.23
C PHE A 9 6.49 -22.82 -0.94
N GLY A 10 6.20 -22.40 -2.19
CA GLY A 10 5.13 -23.01 -2.96
C GLY A 10 4.66 -22.13 -4.11
N PRO A 11 3.53 -22.50 -4.74
CA PRO A 11 2.95 -21.70 -5.81
C PRO A 11 2.44 -20.37 -5.26
N MET A 12 2.88 -19.29 -5.91
CA MET A 12 2.40 -17.96 -5.60
C MET A 12 1.09 -17.68 -6.34
N SER A 13 0.15 -17.07 -5.64
CA SER A 13 -1.11 -16.60 -6.22
C SER A 13 -0.91 -15.34 -7.06
N ARG A 14 -1.94 -14.99 -7.83
CA ARG A 14 -2.08 -13.65 -8.39
C ARG A 14 -2.93 -12.82 -7.43
N GLU A 15 -2.25 -12.07 -6.55
CA GLU A 15 -2.90 -11.14 -5.64
C GLU A 15 -3.19 -9.83 -6.36
N HIS A 16 -4.44 -9.35 -6.30
CA HIS A 16 -4.77 -8.02 -6.78
C HIS A 16 -4.27 -6.98 -5.79
N VAL A 17 -3.57 -5.99 -6.33
CA VAL A 17 -3.05 -4.88 -5.53
C VAL A 17 -4.19 -4.12 -4.87
N LEU A 18 -5.19 -3.78 -5.66
CA LEU A 18 -6.46 -3.23 -5.18
C LEU A 18 -7.58 -4.25 -5.42
N PRO A 19 -8.54 -4.38 -4.50
CA PRO A 19 -9.66 -5.30 -4.67
C PRO A 19 -10.46 -5.02 -5.94
N LYS A 20 -10.83 -6.08 -6.66
CA LYS A 20 -11.63 -5.98 -7.89
C LYS A 20 -12.98 -5.29 -7.73
N TRP A 21 -13.55 -5.34 -6.53
CA TRP A 21 -14.86 -4.74 -6.28
C TRP A 21 -14.84 -3.20 -6.35
N PHE A 22 -13.66 -2.56 -6.36
CA PHE A 22 -13.57 -1.14 -6.69
C PHE A 22 -13.93 -0.84 -8.16
N GLY A 23 -13.63 -1.74 -9.09
CA GLY A 23 -13.86 -1.51 -10.51
C GLY A 23 -15.30 -1.08 -10.87
N PRO A 24 -16.35 -1.75 -10.37
CA PRO A 24 -17.73 -1.32 -10.58
C PRO A 24 -18.10 0.06 -10.03
N LEU A 25 -17.36 0.56 -9.03
CA LEU A 25 -17.59 1.90 -8.46
C LEU A 25 -17.07 3.01 -9.39
N PHE A 26 -16.19 2.66 -10.33
CA PHE A 26 -15.53 3.59 -11.25
C PHE A 26 -15.66 3.11 -12.70
N PRO A 27 -16.89 3.08 -13.26
CA PRO A 27 -17.13 2.51 -14.59
C PRO A 27 -16.39 3.26 -15.72
N ASP A 28 -16.18 4.57 -15.56
CA ASP A 28 -15.54 5.42 -16.56
C ASP A 28 -14.01 5.28 -16.59
N PHE A 29 -13.44 4.62 -15.56
CA PHE A 29 -11.99 4.42 -15.42
C PHE A 29 -11.54 2.97 -15.63
N ARG A 30 -12.29 2.19 -16.41
CA ARG A 30 -11.93 0.79 -16.70
C ARG A 30 -10.70 0.66 -17.57
N GLU A 31 -10.49 1.59 -18.50
CA GLU A 31 -9.34 1.62 -19.40
C GLU A 31 -8.63 2.96 -19.27
N VAL A 32 -7.66 3.05 -18.38
CA VAL A 32 -6.82 4.24 -18.24
C VAL A 32 -5.35 3.87 -18.42
N ASP A 33 -4.63 4.73 -19.10
CA ASP A 33 -3.19 4.73 -19.08
C ASP A 33 -2.71 5.25 -17.74
N TYR A 34 -2.07 4.42 -16.92
CA TYR A 34 -1.49 4.89 -15.68
C TYR A 34 -0.01 5.22 -15.84
N VAL A 35 0.39 6.33 -15.23
CA VAL A 35 1.77 6.80 -15.20
C VAL A 35 2.44 6.27 -13.95
N ARG A 36 3.56 5.57 -14.12
CA ARG A 36 4.51 5.33 -13.04
C ARG A 36 5.60 6.38 -13.12
N ALA A 37 5.67 7.27 -12.14
CA ALA A 37 6.75 8.21 -11.99
C ALA A 37 7.57 7.82 -10.76
N PHE A 38 8.89 7.69 -10.93
CA PHE A 38 9.84 7.53 -9.84
C PHE A 38 10.62 8.82 -9.72
N GLN A 39 10.58 9.42 -8.57
CA GLN A 39 11.45 10.54 -8.24
C GLN A 39 12.50 10.05 -7.25
N ARG A 40 13.74 9.94 -7.71
CA ARG A 40 14.90 9.85 -6.83
C ARG A 40 15.42 11.27 -6.62
N THR A 41 15.95 11.60 -5.44
CA THR A 41 16.46 12.94 -5.10
C THR A 41 17.31 13.51 -6.24
N GLY A 42 16.73 14.39 -7.06
CA GLY A 42 17.40 15.06 -8.19
C GLY A 42 17.13 14.53 -9.59
N ASP A 43 16.57 13.33 -9.76
CA ASP A 43 16.26 12.76 -11.08
C ASP A 43 14.78 12.32 -11.14
N GLU A 44 14.01 12.94 -12.04
CA GLU A 44 12.67 12.48 -12.37
C GLU A 44 12.77 11.43 -13.47
N ARG A 45 12.48 10.17 -13.15
CA ARG A 45 12.36 9.10 -14.14
C ARG A 45 10.90 8.74 -14.32
N ILE A 46 10.32 9.13 -15.45
CA ILE A 46 9.01 8.65 -15.89
C ILE A 46 9.23 7.26 -16.47
N ASN A 47 8.83 6.23 -15.73
CA ASN A 47 8.86 4.85 -16.19
C ASN A 47 7.47 4.43 -16.71
N HIS A 48 7.35 4.38 -18.03
CA HIS A 48 6.35 3.69 -18.81
C HIS A 48 4.87 3.91 -18.47
N LEU A 49 4.16 4.54 -19.39
CA LEU A 49 2.73 4.36 -19.61
C LEU A 49 2.48 2.88 -19.91
N ARG A 50 1.67 2.21 -19.11
CA ARG A 50 1.15 0.89 -19.41
C ARG A 50 -0.37 0.99 -19.54
N PRO A 51 -0.93 0.67 -20.71
CA PRO A 51 -2.37 0.52 -20.83
C PRO A 51 -2.79 -0.68 -19.96
N GLY A 52 -3.85 -0.52 -19.20
CA GLY A 52 -4.37 -1.56 -18.35
C GLY A 52 -5.52 -1.08 -17.48
N MET A 53 -6.27 -2.02 -16.94
CA MET A 53 -7.32 -1.71 -15.98
C MET A 53 -6.65 -1.42 -14.63
N ALA A 54 -6.92 -0.26 -14.05
CA ALA A 54 -6.30 0.18 -12.81
C ALA A 54 -6.49 -0.83 -11.65
N PHE A 55 -7.61 -1.57 -11.66
CA PHE A 55 -7.96 -2.56 -10.63
C PHE A 55 -7.55 -4.00 -11.00
N ASP A 56 -6.93 -4.26 -12.14
CA ASP A 56 -6.48 -5.60 -12.58
C ASP A 56 -4.99 -5.85 -12.33
N GLN A 57 -4.30 -4.91 -11.68
CA GLN A 57 -2.90 -5.10 -11.33
C GLN A 57 -2.74 -6.22 -10.32
N THR A 58 -1.89 -7.19 -10.64
CA THR A 58 -1.60 -8.31 -9.76
C THR A 58 -0.11 -8.46 -9.47
N VAL A 59 0.19 -8.99 -8.30
CA VAL A 59 1.53 -9.38 -7.87
C VAL A 59 1.59 -10.88 -7.56
N ARG A 60 2.79 -11.47 -7.60
CA ARG A 60 3.03 -12.89 -7.32
C ARG A 60 4.05 -13.06 -6.19
N HIS A 61 3.75 -12.47 -5.05
CA HIS A 61 4.61 -12.50 -3.86
C HIS A 61 3.96 -13.18 -2.65
N PHE A 62 2.69 -13.58 -2.80
CA PHE A 62 1.89 -14.16 -1.72
C PHE A 62 1.36 -15.53 -2.13
N CYS A 63 1.38 -16.50 -1.20
CA CYS A 63 0.86 -17.84 -1.47
C CYS A 63 -0.67 -17.86 -1.49
N LEU A 64 -1.23 -18.93 -2.08
CA LEU A 64 -2.69 -19.13 -2.15
C LEU A 64 -3.35 -19.13 -0.76
N GLU A 65 -2.70 -19.71 0.24
CA GLU A 65 -3.23 -19.78 1.61
C GLU A 65 -3.35 -18.40 2.25
N CYS A 66 -2.33 -17.54 2.11
CA CYS A 66 -2.43 -16.16 2.59
C CYS A 66 -3.49 -15.39 1.82
N ASN A 67 -3.44 -15.41 0.50
CA ASN A 67 -4.32 -14.65 -0.38
C ASN A 67 -5.79 -15.05 -0.19
N ASN A 68 -6.13 -16.31 -0.42
CA ASN A 68 -7.52 -16.80 -0.32
C ASN A 68 -7.99 -16.97 1.14
N GLY A 69 -7.07 -16.87 2.08
CA GLY A 69 -7.35 -17.01 3.50
C GLY A 69 -7.61 -15.69 4.20
N TRP A 70 -6.63 -15.24 5.00
CA TRP A 70 -6.81 -14.07 5.86
C TRP A 70 -6.87 -12.74 5.07
N MET A 71 -6.16 -12.62 3.94
CA MET A 71 -6.16 -11.40 3.13
C MET A 71 -7.57 -11.16 2.53
N SER A 72 -8.18 -12.20 1.96
CA SER A 72 -9.55 -12.12 1.44
C SER A 72 -10.56 -11.78 2.54
N ARG A 73 -10.46 -12.42 3.72
CA ARG A 73 -11.35 -12.10 4.85
C ARG A 73 -11.20 -10.65 5.33
N LEU A 74 -9.97 -10.13 5.37
CA LEU A 74 -9.71 -8.74 5.73
C LEU A 74 -10.36 -7.77 4.74
N GLU A 75 -10.30 -8.09 3.44
CA GLU A 75 -10.97 -7.30 2.39
C GLU A 75 -12.49 -7.31 2.54
N GLU A 76 -13.08 -8.46 2.80
CA GLU A 76 -14.53 -8.59 3.04
C GLU A 76 -14.98 -7.78 4.26
N GLN A 77 -14.18 -7.77 5.33
CA GLN A 77 -14.46 -6.99 6.54
C GLN A 77 -14.30 -5.48 6.32
N ALA A 78 -13.32 -5.05 5.55
CA ALA A 78 -13.06 -3.64 5.29
C ALA A 78 -14.02 -3.03 4.25
N LYS A 79 -14.51 -3.85 3.31
CA LYS A 79 -15.32 -3.43 2.16
C LYS A 79 -16.48 -2.49 2.50
N PRO A 80 -17.39 -2.79 3.46
CA PRO A 80 -18.55 -1.94 3.71
C PRO A 80 -18.18 -0.51 4.12
N ALA A 81 -17.11 -0.38 4.93
CA ALA A 81 -16.64 0.92 5.36
C ALA A 81 -15.90 1.66 4.24
N LEU A 82 -15.04 0.97 3.50
CA LEU A 82 -14.28 1.56 2.40
C LEU A 82 -15.19 1.99 1.25
N GLU A 83 -16.21 1.20 0.91
CA GLU A 83 -17.16 1.53 -0.15
C GLU A 83 -17.89 2.85 0.11
N SER A 84 -18.44 3.02 1.32
CA SER A 84 -19.07 4.28 1.72
C SER A 84 -18.12 5.47 1.68
N LEU A 85 -16.89 5.32 2.20
CA LEU A 85 -15.90 6.39 2.24
C LEU A 85 -15.41 6.79 0.84
N VAL A 86 -15.23 5.82 -0.04
CA VAL A 86 -14.81 6.04 -1.44
C VAL A 86 -15.89 6.78 -2.22
N LEU A 87 -17.18 6.53 -1.93
CA LEU A 87 -18.32 7.20 -2.53
C LEU A 87 -18.71 8.52 -1.84
N ASP A 88 -17.93 8.98 -0.87
CA ASP A 88 -18.18 10.22 -0.08
C ASP A 88 -19.50 10.17 0.71
N GLU A 89 -19.92 8.98 1.13
CA GLU A 89 -21.10 8.83 1.97
C GLU A 89 -20.77 9.19 3.41
N GLU A 90 -21.59 10.04 4.03
CA GLU A 90 -21.42 10.41 5.42
C GLU A 90 -21.70 9.23 6.34
N ARG A 91 -20.74 8.87 7.19
CA ARG A 91 -20.89 7.78 8.17
C ARG A 91 -19.99 7.98 9.39
N SER A 92 -20.40 7.38 10.48
CA SER A 92 -19.54 7.18 11.65
C SER A 92 -18.71 5.91 11.49
N ILE A 93 -17.45 5.94 11.87
CA ILE A 93 -16.53 4.80 11.82
C ILE A 93 -16.24 4.36 13.26
N SER A 94 -16.65 3.15 13.61
CA SER A 94 -16.39 2.55 14.93
C SER A 94 -14.89 2.25 15.11
N ALA A 95 -14.45 2.06 16.35
CA ALA A 95 -13.06 1.70 16.64
C ALA A 95 -12.64 0.38 15.97
N VAL A 96 -13.55 -0.59 15.84
CA VAL A 96 -13.29 -1.86 15.15
C VAL A 96 -13.09 -1.61 13.65
N GLU A 97 -13.93 -0.79 13.03
CA GLU A 97 -13.78 -0.45 11.61
C GLU A 97 -12.50 0.36 11.35
N GLN A 98 -12.13 1.28 12.26
CA GLN A 98 -10.86 2.01 12.17
C GLN A 98 -9.66 1.05 12.15
N LEU A 99 -9.62 0.08 13.06
CA LEU A 99 -8.58 -0.93 13.10
C LEU A 99 -8.58 -1.80 11.82
N THR A 100 -9.76 -2.20 11.36
CA THR A 100 -9.91 -3.00 10.14
C THR A 100 -9.40 -2.25 8.91
N ILE A 101 -9.78 -0.96 8.76
CA ILE A 101 -9.33 -0.10 7.66
C ILE A 101 -7.80 0.11 7.74
N ALA A 102 -7.26 0.39 8.92
CA ALA A 102 -5.82 0.59 9.10
C ALA A 102 -5.02 -0.70 8.77
N THR A 103 -5.54 -1.87 9.16
CA THR A 103 -4.94 -3.17 8.81
C THR A 103 -5.03 -3.43 7.31
N TRP A 104 -6.18 -3.18 6.69
CA TRP A 104 -6.37 -3.32 5.23
C TRP A 104 -5.45 -2.37 4.45
N MET A 105 -5.35 -1.12 4.88
CA MET A 105 -4.44 -0.14 4.31
C MET A 105 -2.98 -0.61 4.38
N THR A 106 -2.55 -1.10 5.55
CA THR A 106 -1.19 -1.64 5.73
C THR A 106 -0.95 -2.82 4.77
N LYS A 107 -1.88 -3.79 4.68
CA LYS A 107 -1.83 -4.90 3.71
C LYS A 107 -1.67 -4.38 2.29
N THR A 108 -2.49 -3.43 1.90
CA THR A 108 -2.54 -2.89 0.53
C THR A 108 -1.24 -2.16 0.17
N ILE A 109 -0.71 -1.34 1.08
CA ILE A 109 0.56 -0.64 0.88
C ILE A 109 1.72 -1.63 0.78
N LEU A 110 1.78 -2.65 1.64
CA LEU A 110 2.78 -3.71 1.58
C LEU A 110 2.66 -4.54 0.28
N THR A 111 1.46 -4.68 -0.27
CA THR A 111 1.23 -5.36 -1.56
C THR A 111 1.63 -4.47 -2.75
N LEU A 112 1.38 -3.16 -2.64
CA LEU A 112 1.77 -2.16 -3.65
C LEU A 112 3.29 -2.04 -3.80
N GLY A 113 4.05 -2.10 -2.73
CA GLY A 113 5.50 -1.96 -2.73
C GLY A 113 6.17 -2.82 -3.80
N PRO A 114 6.02 -4.16 -3.80
CA PRO A 114 6.58 -5.03 -4.83
C PRO A 114 5.99 -4.83 -6.24
N ALA A 115 4.77 -4.28 -6.34
CA ALA A 115 4.11 -4.01 -7.63
C ALA A 115 4.66 -2.78 -8.32
N MET A 116 4.98 -1.76 -7.54
CA MET A 116 5.34 -0.43 -8.04
C MET A 116 6.84 -0.27 -8.21
N LEU A 117 7.66 -0.95 -7.41
CA LEU A 117 9.08 -0.70 -7.31
C LEU A 117 9.85 -2.04 -7.29
N GLU A 118 10.67 -2.31 -8.29
CA GLU A 118 11.77 -3.26 -8.11
C GLU A 118 12.71 -2.77 -6.98
N GLU A 119 12.85 -1.45 -6.84
CA GLU A 119 13.61 -0.75 -5.81
C GLU A 119 12.85 -0.57 -4.49
N GLY A 120 11.52 -0.72 -4.46
CA GLY A 120 10.69 -0.53 -3.26
C GLY A 120 10.80 -1.64 -2.21
N ARG A 121 11.49 -2.73 -2.53
CA ARG A 121 11.91 -3.72 -1.55
C ARG A 121 12.93 -3.16 -0.57
N GLU A 122 13.65 -2.10 -0.95
CA GLU A 122 14.63 -1.45 -0.09
C GLU A 122 13.99 -0.67 1.07
N PHE A 123 12.71 -0.25 0.91
CA PHE A 123 12.00 0.54 1.93
C PHE A 123 11.20 -0.30 2.92
N VAL A 124 10.94 -1.57 2.59
CA VAL A 124 10.22 -2.51 3.45
C VAL A 124 11.02 -3.79 3.55
N THR A 125 11.49 -4.08 4.74
CA THR A 125 12.31 -5.28 5.00
C THR A 125 11.46 -6.55 4.94
N GLU A 126 12.10 -7.70 4.68
CA GLU A 126 11.42 -9.01 4.74
C GLU A 126 10.84 -9.26 6.14
N GLU A 127 11.51 -8.80 7.18
CA GLU A 127 11.04 -8.88 8.57
C GLU A 127 9.71 -8.14 8.78
N THR A 128 9.56 -6.95 8.22
CA THR A 128 8.30 -6.18 8.24
C THR A 128 7.15 -6.96 7.61
N TYR A 129 7.39 -7.59 6.44
CA TYR A 129 6.38 -8.45 5.80
C TYR A 129 6.02 -9.64 6.68
N ARG A 130 7.02 -10.33 7.29
CA ARG A 130 6.80 -11.47 8.18
C ARG A 130 5.98 -11.08 9.40
N TRP A 131 6.39 -9.99 10.04
CA TRP A 131 5.70 -9.48 11.21
C TRP A 131 4.21 -9.20 10.89
N PHE A 132 3.95 -8.50 9.79
CA PHE A 132 2.58 -8.20 9.39
C PHE A 132 1.78 -9.47 9.06
N GLY A 133 2.37 -10.42 8.35
CA GLY A 133 1.73 -11.70 8.01
C GLY A 133 1.36 -12.54 9.24
N GLU A 134 2.15 -12.45 10.32
CA GLU A 134 1.91 -13.13 11.59
C GLU A 134 0.84 -12.43 12.41
N HIS A 135 0.99 -11.13 12.64
CA HIS A 135 0.14 -10.36 13.57
C HIS A 135 -1.15 -9.85 12.94
N ARG A 136 -1.17 -9.56 11.64
CA ARG A 136 -2.34 -9.10 10.87
C ARG A 136 -3.00 -7.87 11.48
N MET A 137 -2.19 -6.91 11.84
CA MET A 137 -2.57 -5.64 12.45
C MET A 137 -1.64 -4.52 11.95
N PRO A 138 -1.96 -3.23 12.12
CA PRO A 138 -1.08 -2.14 11.74
C PRO A 138 0.32 -2.31 12.33
N LEU A 139 1.34 -1.90 11.58
CA LEU A 139 2.74 -2.04 12.00
C LEU A 139 3.00 -1.27 13.30
N PRO A 140 3.85 -1.79 14.21
CA PRO A 140 4.27 -1.04 15.40
C PRO A 140 4.86 0.31 15.02
N GLY A 141 4.54 1.36 15.78
CA GLY A 141 5.00 2.71 15.50
C GLY A 141 4.38 3.35 14.25
N SER A 142 3.36 2.71 13.64
CA SER A 142 2.65 3.31 12.53
C SER A 142 1.51 4.22 12.97
N ILE A 143 1.24 5.24 12.17
CA ILE A 143 0.09 6.12 12.30
C ILE A 143 -0.68 6.08 10.98
N CYS A 144 -1.99 5.86 11.06
CA CYS A 144 -2.89 5.84 9.91
C CYS A 144 -3.85 7.03 10.00
N TRP A 145 -4.01 7.75 8.90
CA TRP A 145 -4.99 8.82 8.77
C TRP A 145 -5.95 8.52 7.64
N LEU A 146 -7.17 8.96 7.83
CA LEU A 146 -8.20 9.03 6.81
C LEU A 146 -8.50 10.48 6.50
N GLY A 147 -8.70 10.80 5.23
CA GLY A 147 -9.06 12.12 4.77
C GLY A 147 -9.96 12.07 3.55
N ARG A 148 -10.67 13.17 3.31
CA ARG A 148 -11.41 13.35 2.06
C ARG A 148 -10.46 13.79 0.96
N TYR A 149 -10.50 13.10 -0.18
CA TYR A 149 -9.76 13.43 -1.38
C TYR A 149 -10.67 14.14 -2.38
N THR A 150 -10.27 15.32 -2.85
CA THR A 150 -11.08 16.16 -3.76
C THR A 150 -10.64 16.06 -5.21
N GLY A 151 -9.59 15.31 -5.53
CA GLY A 151 -9.07 15.09 -6.89
C GLY A 151 -9.61 13.84 -7.58
N GLY A 152 -10.56 13.13 -6.98
CA GLY A 152 -11.04 11.84 -7.43
C GLY A 152 -11.79 11.86 -8.79
N GLU A 153 -12.28 13.01 -9.23
CA GLU A 153 -12.93 13.16 -10.53
C GLU A 153 -11.92 13.05 -11.70
N GLU A 154 -10.70 13.58 -11.50
CA GLU A 154 -9.64 13.52 -12.51
C GLU A 154 -8.78 12.26 -12.37
N TRP A 155 -8.51 11.86 -11.11
CA TRP A 155 -7.62 10.75 -10.76
C TRP A 155 -8.27 9.88 -9.71
N PRO A 156 -9.05 8.87 -10.09
CA PRO A 156 -9.79 8.02 -9.13
C PRO A 156 -8.87 7.16 -8.27
N ILE A 157 -7.61 6.98 -8.69
CA ILE A 157 -6.58 6.27 -7.94
C ILE A 157 -5.26 7.03 -8.04
N SER A 158 -4.68 7.32 -6.88
CA SER A 158 -3.35 7.89 -6.77
C SER A 158 -2.59 7.19 -5.65
N PHE A 159 -1.33 6.89 -5.89
CA PHE A 159 -0.46 6.26 -4.89
C PHE A 159 0.89 6.95 -4.86
N HIS A 160 1.31 7.34 -3.66
CA HIS A 160 2.62 7.90 -3.39
C HIS A 160 3.30 7.10 -2.29
N PHE A 161 4.57 6.80 -2.48
CA PHE A 161 5.38 6.07 -1.51
C PHE A 161 6.75 6.75 -1.36
N HIS A 162 7.16 7.00 -0.12
CA HIS A 162 8.44 7.62 0.20
C HIS A 162 9.12 6.85 1.32
N GLY A 163 10.38 6.49 1.12
CA GLY A 163 11.24 6.01 2.20
C GLY A 163 11.68 7.17 3.09
N ILE A 164 11.83 6.89 4.39
CA ILE A 164 12.26 7.85 5.39
C ILE A 164 13.60 7.39 5.96
N GLN A 165 14.56 8.31 5.99
CA GLN A 165 15.85 8.07 6.59
C GLN A 165 16.12 9.15 7.65
N PHE A 166 16.58 8.74 8.82
CA PHE A 166 17.04 9.63 9.87
C PHE A 166 18.57 9.66 9.89
N TYR A 167 19.11 10.84 9.95
CA TYR A 167 20.54 11.05 10.10
C TYR A 167 20.78 11.85 11.39
N PRO A 168 21.80 11.51 12.18
CA PRO A 168 22.29 12.40 13.22
C PRO A 168 22.64 13.76 12.63
N GLU A 169 22.40 14.82 13.38
CA GLU A 169 22.54 16.21 12.91
C GLU A 169 23.98 16.56 12.47
N ASP A 170 24.96 15.82 13.00
CA ASP A 170 26.40 15.97 12.76
C ASP A 170 26.95 15.08 11.64
N GLN A 171 26.14 14.25 11.00
CA GLN A 171 26.57 13.37 9.91
C GLN A 171 26.21 13.93 8.53
N GLU A 172 27.18 13.89 7.61
CA GLU A 172 26.91 14.14 6.19
C GLU A 172 25.94 13.08 5.63
N ARG A 173 24.98 13.52 4.84
CA ARG A 173 24.03 12.61 4.19
C ARG A 173 24.78 11.61 3.32
N PRO A 174 24.66 10.30 3.55
CA PRO A 174 25.32 9.33 2.69
C PRO A 174 24.80 9.43 1.25
N GLN A 175 25.69 9.34 0.29
CA GLN A 175 25.33 9.35 -1.14
C GLN A 175 24.62 8.08 -1.59
N VAL A 176 24.69 7.01 -0.80
CA VAL A 176 24.06 5.70 -1.09
C VAL A 176 22.91 5.50 -0.14
N VAL A 177 21.76 5.16 -0.69
CA VAL A 177 20.56 4.82 0.07
C VAL A 177 20.86 3.54 0.86
N GLY A 178 21.15 3.69 2.14
CA GLY A 178 21.19 2.58 3.12
C GLY A 178 19.76 2.15 3.50
N SER A 179 19.64 1.24 4.46
CA SER A 179 18.35 0.81 5.01
C SER A 179 17.53 2.02 5.46
N THR A 180 16.27 2.09 5.04
CA THR A 180 15.36 3.13 5.50
C THR A 180 14.89 2.84 6.91
N HIS A 181 14.70 3.89 7.71
CA HIS A 181 14.16 3.79 9.06
C HIS A 181 12.63 3.78 9.10
N GLY A 182 12.00 3.93 7.94
CA GLY A 182 10.57 3.93 7.81
C GLY A 182 10.09 4.31 6.42
N PHE A 183 8.78 4.45 6.29
CA PHE A 183 8.15 4.89 5.06
C PHE A 183 6.88 5.71 5.32
N HIS A 184 6.54 6.53 4.35
CA HIS A 184 5.29 7.25 4.26
C HIS A 184 4.61 6.86 2.96
N ALA A 185 3.34 6.48 3.03
CA ALA A 185 2.55 6.12 1.87
C ALA A 185 1.19 6.81 1.90
N VAL A 186 0.76 7.28 0.75
CA VAL A 186 -0.58 7.84 0.54
C VAL A 186 -1.25 7.09 -0.59
N LEU A 187 -2.45 6.59 -0.34
CA LEU A 187 -3.31 5.94 -1.31
C LEU A 187 -4.62 6.72 -1.36
N ALA A 188 -4.95 7.31 -2.50
CA ALA A 188 -6.24 7.90 -2.75
C ALA A 188 -7.06 7.00 -3.67
N ILE A 189 -8.33 6.76 -3.34
CA ILE A 189 -9.29 5.99 -4.13
C ILE A 189 -10.64 6.72 -4.08
N GLY A 190 -11.11 7.18 -5.23
CA GLY A 190 -12.31 8.02 -5.30
C GLY A 190 -12.17 9.24 -4.39
N ASN A 191 -13.08 9.40 -3.45
CA ASN A 191 -13.06 10.52 -2.50
C ASN A 191 -12.31 10.21 -1.19
N LEU A 192 -11.74 9.02 -1.04
CA LEU A 192 -10.99 8.60 0.15
C LEU A 192 -9.49 8.77 -0.04
N ALA A 193 -8.84 9.47 0.89
CA ALA A 193 -7.39 9.44 1.06
C ALA A 193 -7.02 8.65 2.31
N LEU A 194 -6.08 7.74 2.16
CA LEU A 194 -5.49 6.92 3.20
C LEU A 194 -4.01 7.25 3.31
N CYS A 195 -3.55 7.59 4.49
CA CYS A 195 -2.15 7.93 4.74
C CYS A 195 -1.58 7.02 5.83
N LEU A 196 -0.50 6.32 5.52
CA LEU A 196 0.25 5.49 6.45
C LEU A 196 1.65 6.05 6.62
N PHE A 197 1.97 6.40 7.83
CA PHE A 197 3.33 6.71 8.25
C PHE A 197 3.81 5.58 9.16
N CYS A 198 4.93 4.98 8.84
CA CYS A 198 5.56 3.94 9.65
C CYS A 198 7.03 4.31 9.85
N CYS A 199 7.47 4.31 11.09
CA CYS A 199 8.84 4.64 11.45
C CYS A 199 9.29 3.73 12.58
N SER A 200 10.38 3.00 12.37
CA SER A 200 11.14 2.33 13.41
C SER A 200 12.36 3.20 13.74
N ILE A 201 12.36 3.82 14.90
CA ILE A 201 13.58 4.48 15.39
C ILE A 201 14.51 3.35 15.80
N PRO A 202 15.75 3.26 15.27
CA PRO A 202 16.71 2.30 15.75
C PRO A 202 16.91 2.52 17.26
N GLU A 203 16.77 1.47 18.05
CA GLU A 203 17.22 1.51 19.45
C GLU A 203 18.72 1.77 19.42
N GLY A 204 19.13 2.94 19.95
CA GLY A 204 20.52 3.37 20.03
C GLY A 204 21.33 2.63 21.08
#